data_2c6031846699a0ca28e0986f4110b36b
#
_entry.id   2c6031846699a0ca28e0986f4110b36b
#
_cell.length_a   1.000
_cell.length_b   1.000
_cell.length_c   1.000
_cell.angle_alpha   90.00
_cell.angle_beta   90.00
_cell.angle_gamma   90.00
#
_symmetry.space_group_name_H-M   'P 1'
#
loop_
_entity.id
_entity.type
_entity.pdbx_description
1 polymer ?
#
loop_
_entity_poly.entity_id
_entity_poly.type
_entity_poly.pdbx_seq_one_letter_code
_entity_poly.pdbx_strand_id
1 'polypeptide(L)'
;RSKSGIKPVLRMTSNPDNDSFLFPLVLPWLNPSTGYPDRSQSGVIRHFTVADGRFIWHDTPQLDPLTHEELSTSFTFIPATLSDNTHLLESDPSYRRRLESLPDNDRERFLEGCWLASSKTDTEWPRELFLDLYVDDDQFPSQDNHQSVRMFAVDPSKGRSTKKGDYSAI
;
A
#
# COMPACT_ATOMS: atom_id res chain seq x y z
N ARG A 1 -18.61 -23.36 -9.21
CA ARG A 1 -18.13 -23.42 -10.62
C ARG A 1 -19.25 -22.87 -11.49
N SER A 2 -18.93 -21.95 -12.42
CA SER A 2 -19.88 -21.45 -13.40
C SER A 2 -20.26 -22.58 -14.36
N LYS A 3 -21.57 -22.77 -14.57
CA LYS A 3 -22.09 -23.76 -15.56
C LYS A 3 -21.78 -23.36 -17.01
N SER A 4 -21.36 -22.10 -17.23
CA SER A 4 -21.06 -21.56 -18.57
C SER A 4 -19.66 -21.94 -19.11
N GLY A 5 -18.81 -22.60 -18.30
CA GLY A 5 -17.43 -22.88 -18.67
C GLY A 5 -16.49 -21.65 -18.69
N ILE A 6 -17.01 -20.46 -18.43
CA ILE A 6 -16.22 -19.21 -18.38
C ILE A 6 -15.59 -19.11 -17.00
N LYS A 7 -14.27 -18.94 -16.93
CA LYS A 7 -13.59 -18.66 -15.67
C LYS A 7 -14.03 -17.28 -15.14
N PRO A 8 -14.36 -17.17 -13.84
CA PRO A 8 -14.67 -15.86 -13.24
C PRO A 8 -13.45 -14.95 -13.30
N VAL A 9 -13.69 -13.69 -13.63
CA VAL A 9 -12.68 -12.63 -13.70
C VAL A 9 -13.10 -11.51 -12.77
N LEU A 10 -12.16 -11.04 -11.95
CA LEU A 10 -12.30 -9.84 -11.15
C LEU A 10 -11.53 -8.70 -11.82
N ARG A 11 -12.20 -7.55 -12.00
CA ARG A 11 -11.57 -6.32 -12.47
C ARG A 11 -11.70 -5.27 -11.38
N MET A 12 -10.60 -4.58 -11.08
CA MET A 12 -10.55 -3.54 -10.08
C MET A 12 -9.86 -2.30 -10.65
N THR A 13 -10.27 -1.13 -10.18
CA THR A 13 -9.58 0.13 -10.40
C THR A 13 -9.21 0.72 -9.05
N SER A 14 -8.02 1.30 -8.95
CA SER A 14 -7.53 1.91 -7.73
C SER A 14 -6.56 3.03 -8.05
N ASN A 15 -6.49 4.01 -7.18
CA ASN A 15 -5.35 4.93 -7.15
C ASN A 15 -4.17 4.25 -6.45
N PRO A 16 -2.93 4.67 -6.75
CA PRO A 16 -1.75 4.19 -6.06
C PRO A 16 -1.86 4.37 -4.55
N ASP A 17 -1.53 3.34 -3.79
CA ASP A 17 -1.55 3.38 -2.33
C ASP A 17 -0.69 2.24 -1.77
N ASN A 18 0.40 2.58 -1.08
CA ASN A 18 1.32 1.61 -0.50
C ASN A 18 0.76 0.89 0.74
N ASP A 19 -0.28 1.45 1.37
CA ASP A 19 -0.97 0.83 2.51
C ASP A 19 -2.16 -0.05 2.04
N SER A 20 -2.45 -0.06 0.74
CA SER A 20 -3.52 -0.87 0.16
C SER A 20 -3.13 -2.35 0.09
N PHE A 21 -4.11 -3.23 0.27
CA PHE A 21 -3.95 -4.68 0.00
C PHE A 21 -3.56 -4.99 -1.45
N LEU A 22 -3.76 -4.05 -2.37
CA LEU A 22 -3.34 -4.18 -3.77
C LEU A 22 -1.85 -4.00 -3.97
N PHE A 23 -1.17 -3.26 -3.08
CA PHE A 23 0.24 -2.95 -3.25
C PHE A 23 1.12 -4.20 -3.43
N PRO A 24 1.06 -5.23 -2.58
CA PRO A 24 1.83 -6.45 -2.80
C PRO A 24 1.47 -7.20 -4.09
N LEU A 25 0.26 -7.00 -4.62
CA LEU A 25 -0.15 -7.60 -5.89
C LEU A 25 0.42 -6.87 -7.11
N VAL A 26 0.63 -5.56 -7.04
CA VAL A 26 1.15 -4.77 -8.16
C VAL A 26 2.68 -4.64 -8.16
N LEU A 27 3.35 -4.97 -7.07
CA LEU A 27 4.82 -4.88 -6.92
C LEU A 27 5.61 -5.41 -8.12
N PRO A 28 5.27 -6.58 -8.73
CA PRO A 28 6.03 -7.10 -9.88
C PRO A 28 6.01 -6.24 -11.13
N TRP A 29 5.10 -5.24 -11.20
CA TRP A 29 4.98 -4.28 -12.31
C TRP A 29 5.52 -2.90 -11.97
N LEU A 30 6.08 -2.72 -10.77
CA LEU A 30 6.65 -1.47 -10.33
C LEU A 30 8.17 -1.50 -10.43
N ASN A 31 8.77 -0.35 -10.70
CA ASN A 31 10.19 -0.16 -10.47
C ASN A 31 10.43 -0.09 -8.95
N PRO A 32 11.21 -1.02 -8.38
CA PRO A 32 11.37 -1.13 -6.93
C PRO A 32 12.10 0.08 -6.31
N SER A 33 12.89 0.80 -7.10
CA SER A 33 13.66 1.95 -6.61
C SER A 33 12.85 3.24 -6.61
N THR A 34 11.88 3.37 -7.53
CA THR A 34 11.15 4.62 -7.73
C THR A 34 9.66 4.53 -7.37
N GLY A 35 9.11 3.31 -7.32
CA GLY A 35 7.68 3.09 -7.07
C GLY A 35 6.76 3.41 -8.23
N TYR A 36 7.32 3.85 -9.37
CA TYR A 36 6.53 4.07 -10.57
C TYR A 36 6.28 2.76 -11.32
N PRO A 37 5.13 2.63 -11.99
CA PRO A 37 4.86 1.50 -12.86
C PRO A 37 5.88 1.40 -14.00
N ASP A 38 6.40 0.19 -14.23
CA ASP A 38 7.17 -0.12 -15.43
C ASP A 38 6.20 -0.35 -16.60
N ARG A 39 6.13 0.60 -17.52
CA ARG A 39 5.24 0.52 -18.69
C ARG A 39 5.55 -0.65 -19.61
N SER A 40 6.78 -1.17 -19.59
CA SER A 40 7.15 -2.36 -20.38
C SER A 40 6.47 -3.62 -19.84
N GLN A 41 6.08 -3.62 -18.57
CA GLN A 41 5.37 -4.71 -17.91
C GLN A 41 3.84 -4.56 -17.97
N SER A 42 3.33 -3.46 -18.55
CA SER A 42 1.89 -3.21 -18.65
C SER A 42 1.17 -4.35 -19.38
N GLY A 43 0.16 -4.92 -18.72
CA GLY A 43 -0.64 -6.01 -19.30
C GLY A 43 0.04 -7.39 -19.31
N VAL A 44 1.30 -7.50 -18.86
CA VAL A 44 1.96 -8.81 -18.70
C VAL A 44 1.17 -9.63 -17.69
N ILE A 45 0.82 -10.85 -18.04
CA ILE A 45 0.14 -11.78 -17.17
C ILE A 45 1.19 -12.55 -16.36
N ARG A 46 1.07 -12.50 -15.04
CA ARG A 46 1.83 -13.34 -14.10
C ARG A 46 0.89 -14.22 -13.31
N HIS A 47 1.43 -15.25 -12.72
CA HIS A 47 0.69 -16.19 -11.90
C HIS A 47 1.20 -16.13 -10.48
N PHE A 48 0.34 -16.33 -9.49
CA PHE A 48 0.78 -16.43 -8.11
C PHE A 48 0.09 -17.57 -7.38
N THR A 49 0.79 -18.11 -6.41
CA THR A 49 0.25 -18.97 -5.35
C THR A 49 0.39 -18.25 -4.02
N VAL A 50 -0.35 -18.68 -3.02
CA VAL A 50 -0.27 -18.11 -1.67
C VAL A 50 0.28 -19.18 -0.73
N ALA A 51 1.38 -18.87 -0.04
CA ALA A 51 1.91 -19.70 1.03
C ALA A 51 2.27 -18.80 2.22
N ASP A 52 1.88 -19.19 3.41
CA ASP A 52 2.10 -18.46 4.67
C ASP A 52 1.66 -16.99 4.60
N GLY A 53 0.54 -16.73 3.90
CA GLY A 53 -0.01 -15.38 3.72
C GLY A 53 0.78 -14.48 2.75
N ARG A 54 1.76 -15.04 2.02
CA ARG A 54 2.59 -14.30 1.05
C ARG A 54 2.30 -14.75 -0.37
N PHE A 55 2.37 -13.81 -1.32
CA PHE A 55 2.27 -14.10 -2.74
C PHE A 55 3.62 -14.62 -3.26
N ILE A 56 3.60 -15.80 -3.87
CA ILE A 56 4.74 -16.38 -4.57
C ILE A 56 4.44 -16.27 -6.06
N TRP A 57 5.24 -15.50 -6.76
CA TRP A 57 5.03 -15.17 -8.16
C TRP A 57 5.71 -16.17 -9.10
N HIS A 58 5.05 -16.47 -10.21
CA HIS A 58 5.48 -17.39 -11.24
C HIS A 58 5.21 -16.78 -12.62
N ASP A 59 6.08 -17.03 -13.59
CA ASP A 59 5.92 -16.57 -14.96
C ASP A 59 4.93 -17.45 -15.75
N THR A 60 4.69 -18.67 -15.28
CA THR A 60 3.80 -19.65 -15.90
C THR A 60 2.78 -20.18 -14.89
N PRO A 61 1.60 -20.65 -15.37
CA PRO A 61 0.63 -21.32 -14.51
C PRO A 61 1.26 -22.49 -13.75
N GLN A 62 0.95 -22.58 -12.46
CA GLN A 62 1.35 -23.73 -11.65
C GLN A 62 0.22 -24.76 -11.67
N LEU A 63 0.55 -25.99 -12.04
CA LEU A 63 -0.41 -27.08 -12.12
C LEU A 63 -0.11 -28.13 -11.06
N ASP A 64 -1.17 -28.76 -10.56
CA ASP A 64 -1.05 -29.93 -9.72
C ASP A 64 -0.40 -31.08 -10.55
N PRO A 65 0.68 -31.69 -10.07
CA PRO A 65 1.39 -32.72 -10.82
C PRO A 65 0.58 -33.99 -11.06
N LEU A 66 -0.48 -34.24 -10.27
CA LEU A 66 -1.29 -35.45 -10.38
C LEU A 66 -2.59 -35.19 -11.16
N THR A 67 -3.26 -34.07 -10.86
CA THR A 67 -4.59 -33.77 -11.42
C THR A 67 -4.52 -32.84 -12.63
N HIS A 68 -3.38 -32.20 -12.86
CA HIS A 68 -3.19 -31.12 -13.86
C HIS A 68 -4.14 -29.94 -13.68
N GLU A 69 -4.78 -29.82 -12.52
CA GLU A 69 -5.58 -28.64 -12.18
C GLU A 69 -4.69 -27.42 -11.90
N GLU A 70 -5.15 -26.25 -12.30
CA GLU A 70 -4.42 -25.01 -12.07
C GLU A 70 -4.49 -24.61 -10.59
N LEU A 71 -3.32 -24.54 -9.96
CA LEU A 71 -3.15 -24.15 -8.55
C LEU A 71 -2.89 -22.67 -8.37
N SER A 72 -2.45 -21.99 -9.44
CA SER A 72 -2.12 -20.57 -9.42
C SER A 72 -3.28 -19.71 -9.87
N THR A 73 -3.27 -18.45 -9.42
CA THR A 73 -4.19 -17.41 -9.90
C THR A 73 -3.44 -16.47 -10.83
N SER A 74 -4.01 -16.21 -12.01
CA SER A 74 -3.45 -15.23 -12.95
C SER A 74 -3.81 -13.81 -12.50
N PHE A 75 -2.86 -12.90 -12.63
CA PHE A 75 -3.03 -11.48 -12.35
C PHE A 75 -2.30 -10.66 -13.42
N THR A 76 -2.84 -9.50 -13.73
CA THR A 76 -2.19 -8.50 -14.59
C THR A 76 -2.50 -7.11 -14.07
N PHE A 77 -1.57 -6.20 -14.29
CA PHE A 77 -1.70 -4.80 -13.94
C PHE A 77 -1.51 -3.93 -15.18
N ILE A 78 -2.40 -2.96 -15.36
CA ILE A 78 -2.34 -1.99 -16.44
C ILE A 78 -2.31 -0.61 -15.80
N PRO A 79 -1.13 0.02 -15.72
CA PRO A 79 -1.02 1.37 -15.21
C PRO A 79 -1.65 2.36 -16.18
N ALA A 80 -2.36 3.34 -15.65
CA ALA A 80 -2.88 4.47 -16.39
C ALA A 80 -2.48 5.77 -15.66
N THR A 81 -2.15 6.77 -16.44
CA THR A 81 -1.89 8.14 -15.98
C THR A 81 -2.99 9.07 -16.45
N LEU A 82 -3.02 10.28 -15.92
CA LEU A 82 -3.95 11.30 -16.37
C LEU A 82 -3.84 11.55 -17.89
N SER A 83 -2.62 11.46 -18.45
CA SER A 83 -2.38 11.67 -19.89
C SER A 83 -3.01 10.59 -20.76
N ASP A 84 -3.28 9.41 -20.22
CA ASP A 84 -3.95 8.32 -20.94
C ASP A 84 -5.47 8.55 -21.04
N ASN A 85 -6.03 9.46 -20.23
CA ASN A 85 -7.45 9.83 -20.22
C ASN A 85 -7.69 11.15 -20.97
N THR A 86 -7.53 11.10 -22.29
CA THR A 86 -7.72 12.28 -23.17
C THR A 86 -9.13 12.85 -23.06
N HIS A 87 -10.14 12.00 -22.92
CA HIS A 87 -11.52 12.44 -22.83
C HIS A 87 -11.79 13.28 -21.57
N LEU A 88 -11.21 12.91 -20.43
CA LEU A 88 -11.30 13.72 -19.22
C LEU A 88 -10.61 15.07 -19.40
N LEU A 89 -9.43 15.08 -20.01
CA LEU A 89 -8.67 16.32 -20.24
C LEU A 89 -9.36 17.27 -21.22
N GLU A 90 -10.10 16.74 -22.20
CA GLU A 90 -10.90 17.51 -23.13
C GLU A 90 -12.16 18.09 -22.46
N SER A 91 -12.82 17.28 -21.62
CA SER A 91 -14.05 17.69 -20.92
C SER A 91 -13.80 18.63 -19.74
N ASP A 92 -12.68 18.48 -19.04
CA ASP A 92 -12.27 19.32 -17.91
C ASP A 92 -10.77 19.67 -17.97
N PRO A 93 -10.39 20.67 -18.77
CA PRO A 93 -8.99 21.12 -18.85
C PRO A 93 -8.41 21.62 -17.52
N SER A 94 -9.28 21.98 -16.56
CA SER A 94 -8.84 22.44 -15.23
C SER A 94 -8.42 21.31 -14.31
N TYR A 95 -8.79 20.05 -14.61
CA TYR A 95 -8.51 18.90 -13.76
C TYR A 95 -7.02 18.70 -13.52
N ARG A 96 -6.19 18.83 -14.56
CA ARG A 96 -4.73 18.74 -14.44
C ARG A 96 -4.19 19.77 -13.46
N ARG A 97 -4.60 21.03 -13.57
CA ARG A 97 -4.14 22.10 -12.68
C ARG A 97 -4.53 21.85 -11.21
N ARG A 98 -5.70 21.25 -10.98
CA ARG A 98 -6.09 20.86 -9.61
C ARG A 98 -5.16 19.81 -9.03
N LEU A 99 -4.75 18.80 -9.82
CA LEU A 99 -3.79 17.79 -9.36
C LEU A 99 -2.40 18.38 -9.17
N GLU A 100 -1.96 19.29 -10.05
CA GLU A 100 -0.66 19.98 -9.94
C GLU A 100 -0.57 20.88 -8.69
N SER A 101 -1.70 21.34 -8.18
CA SER A 101 -1.76 22.16 -6.94
C SER A 101 -1.80 21.35 -5.64
N LEU A 102 -1.83 20.02 -5.73
CA LEU A 102 -1.76 19.16 -4.55
C LEU A 102 -0.37 19.21 -3.91
N PRO A 103 -0.25 18.88 -2.61
CA PRO A 103 1.03 18.62 -1.96
C PRO A 103 1.86 17.60 -2.76
N ASP A 104 3.19 17.68 -2.67
CA ASP A 104 4.10 16.90 -3.52
C ASP A 104 3.79 15.40 -3.54
N ASN A 105 3.53 14.79 -2.39
CA ASN A 105 3.22 13.35 -2.32
C ASN A 105 1.89 12.98 -2.97
N ASP A 106 0.86 13.79 -2.77
CA ASP A 106 -0.43 13.56 -3.41
C ASP A 106 -0.35 13.79 -4.91
N ARG A 107 0.46 14.76 -5.34
CA ARG A 107 0.74 14.99 -6.76
C ARG A 107 1.45 13.79 -7.38
N GLU A 108 2.52 13.29 -6.77
CA GLU A 108 3.22 12.09 -7.24
C GLU A 108 2.30 10.88 -7.32
N ARG A 109 1.42 10.74 -6.34
CA ARG A 109 0.46 9.64 -6.26
C ARG A 109 -0.63 9.75 -7.33
N PHE A 110 -1.35 10.87 -7.39
CA PHE A 110 -2.56 11.00 -8.20
C PHE A 110 -2.30 11.49 -9.62
N LEU A 111 -1.27 12.31 -9.84
CA LEU A 111 -0.93 12.81 -11.16
C LEU A 111 0.07 11.92 -11.87
N GLU A 112 1.09 11.42 -11.14
CA GLU A 112 2.21 10.71 -11.72
C GLU A 112 2.12 9.19 -11.54
N GLY A 113 1.25 8.71 -10.64
CA GLY A 113 0.97 7.29 -10.45
C GLY A 113 2.00 6.54 -9.59
N CYS A 114 2.73 7.24 -8.73
CA CYS A 114 3.72 6.63 -7.84
C CYS A 114 3.05 5.83 -6.72
N TRP A 115 3.40 4.55 -6.57
CA TRP A 115 2.87 3.66 -5.53
C TRP A 115 3.64 3.77 -4.20
N LEU A 116 4.88 4.27 -4.25
CA LEU A 116 5.69 4.49 -3.04
C LEU A 116 5.55 5.91 -2.49
N ALA A 117 4.88 6.81 -3.21
CA ALA A 117 4.56 8.13 -2.69
C ALA A 117 3.73 7.94 -1.42
N SER A 118 4.35 8.24 -0.30
CA SER A 118 3.74 8.08 1.01
C SER A 118 2.88 9.28 1.32
N SER A 119 1.63 9.05 1.70
CA SER A 119 0.83 10.05 2.40
C SER A 119 1.41 10.41 3.80
N LYS A 120 2.57 9.85 4.12
CA LYS A 120 3.25 9.99 5.42
C LYS A 120 3.95 11.33 5.65
N THR A 121 3.73 12.35 4.82
CA THR A 121 4.20 13.70 5.15
C THR A 121 3.43 14.36 6.28
N ASP A 122 2.32 13.77 6.69
CA ASP A 122 1.58 14.21 7.87
C ASP A 122 1.78 13.30 9.09
N THR A 123 2.94 12.70 9.25
CA THR A 123 3.32 12.32 10.60
C THR A 123 3.65 13.62 11.32
N GLU A 124 2.68 14.12 12.09
CA GLU A 124 2.83 15.25 13.03
C GLU A 124 4.11 15.11 13.85
N TRP A 125 4.63 13.89 13.92
CA TRP A 125 5.82 13.47 14.65
C TRP A 125 6.70 12.58 13.79
N PRO A 126 7.58 13.13 12.92
CA PRO A 126 8.52 12.33 12.15
C PRO A 126 9.48 11.58 13.10
N ARG A 127 9.83 10.35 12.71
CA ARG A 127 10.67 9.45 13.54
C ARG A 127 11.98 10.11 13.96
N GLU A 128 12.52 10.98 13.13
CA GLU A 128 13.78 11.69 13.34
C GLU A 128 13.74 12.56 14.60
N LEU A 129 12.56 13.09 14.95
CA LEU A 129 12.38 13.85 16.20
C LEU A 129 12.54 12.99 17.46
N PHE A 130 12.40 11.69 17.35
CA PHE A 130 12.47 10.77 18.48
C PHE A 130 13.83 10.06 18.59
N LEU A 131 14.68 10.09 17.54
CA LEU A 131 15.95 9.36 17.57
C LEU A 131 16.88 9.84 18.70
N ASP A 132 16.87 11.13 18.99
CA ASP A 132 17.68 11.72 20.05
C ASP A 132 16.99 11.63 21.43
N LEU A 133 15.75 11.15 21.48
CA LEU A 133 14.98 11.01 22.73
C LEU A 133 15.00 9.57 23.29
N TYR A 134 15.57 8.64 22.53
CA TYR A 134 15.74 7.27 23.02
C TYR A 134 16.85 7.26 24.07
N VAL A 135 16.52 6.83 25.26
CA VAL A 135 17.46 6.51 26.34
C VAL A 135 17.49 5.00 26.52
N ASP A 136 18.67 4.45 26.70
CA ASP A 136 18.82 3.03 27.00
C ASP A 136 18.27 2.73 28.39
N ASP A 137 17.82 1.51 28.62
CA ASP A 137 17.19 1.08 29.89
C ASP A 137 18.07 1.32 31.12
N ASP A 138 19.39 1.28 30.94
CA ASP A 138 20.38 1.56 32.02
C ASP A 138 20.49 3.05 32.35
N GLN A 139 20.07 3.92 31.45
CA GLN A 139 20.04 5.38 31.68
C GLN A 139 18.70 5.86 32.24
N PHE A 140 17.71 4.97 32.29
CA PHE A 140 16.41 5.31 32.90
C PHE A 140 16.56 5.50 34.42
N PRO A 141 15.99 6.56 35.00
CA PRO A 141 16.02 6.75 36.45
C PRO A 141 15.43 5.53 37.14
N SER A 142 16.16 5.00 38.13
CA SER A 142 15.67 3.89 38.94
C SER A 142 14.26 4.19 39.48
N GLN A 143 13.36 3.21 39.43
CA GLN A 143 11.99 3.34 39.94
C GLN A 143 11.94 3.65 41.45
N ASP A 144 13.03 3.40 42.15
CA ASP A 144 13.17 3.65 43.61
C ASP A 144 13.73 5.05 43.93
N ASN A 145 13.95 5.88 42.91
CA ASN A 145 14.40 7.25 43.12
C ASN A 145 13.25 8.09 43.70
N HIS A 146 13.40 8.52 44.94
CA HIS A 146 12.42 9.34 45.68
C HIS A 146 12.15 10.72 45.06
N GLN A 147 12.91 11.13 44.04
CA GLN A 147 12.73 12.37 43.27
C GLN A 147 11.89 12.17 42.00
N SER A 148 11.54 10.94 41.65
CA SER A 148 10.72 10.66 40.47
C SER A 148 9.24 10.73 40.81
N VAL A 149 8.48 11.43 39.97
CA VAL A 149 7.01 11.46 39.98
C VAL A 149 6.50 10.43 39.00
N ARG A 150 5.73 9.46 39.47
CA ARG A 150 5.07 8.50 38.60
C ARG A 150 3.75 9.10 38.14
N MET A 151 3.60 9.22 36.83
CA MET A 151 2.34 9.59 36.21
C MET A 151 1.80 8.42 35.38
N PHE A 152 0.51 8.17 35.51
CA PHE A 152 -0.21 7.20 34.70
C PHE A 152 -1.13 7.97 33.76
N ALA A 153 -0.89 7.86 32.47
CA ALA A 153 -1.72 8.48 31.46
C ALA A 153 -2.44 7.38 30.65
N VAL A 154 -3.74 7.52 30.49
CA VAL A 154 -4.54 6.61 29.67
C VAL A 154 -5.15 7.42 28.54
N ASP A 155 -4.87 7.03 27.30
CA ASP A 155 -5.58 7.50 26.12
C ASP A 155 -6.63 6.45 25.72
N PRO A 156 -7.90 6.59 26.14
CA PRO A 156 -8.92 5.60 25.83
C PRO A 156 -9.30 5.70 24.37
N SER A 157 -9.11 4.64 23.61
CA SER A 157 -9.67 4.57 22.27
C SER A 157 -11.20 4.71 22.31
N LYS A 158 -11.78 5.40 21.35
CA LYS A 158 -13.25 5.65 21.28
C LYS A 158 -14.10 4.40 21.04
N GLY A 159 -13.57 3.19 21.29
CA GLY A 159 -14.34 1.93 21.21
C GLY A 159 -14.90 1.61 19.82
N ARG A 160 -14.36 2.18 18.77
CA ARG A 160 -14.72 1.83 17.39
C ARG A 160 -14.02 0.53 17.00
N SER A 161 -14.68 -0.22 16.12
CA SER A 161 -14.20 -1.48 15.54
C SER A 161 -12.67 -1.53 15.40
N THR A 162 -12.04 -2.60 15.86
CA THR A 162 -10.60 -2.87 15.81
C THR A 162 -9.93 -2.69 14.44
N LYS A 163 -10.74 -2.56 13.36
CA LYS A 163 -10.26 -2.29 12.00
C LYS A 163 -10.16 -0.80 11.65
N LYS A 164 -10.71 0.11 12.46
CA LYS A 164 -10.79 1.55 12.18
C LYS A 164 -10.57 2.43 13.40
N GLY A 165 -10.21 1.87 14.53
CA GLY A 165 -9.98 2.59 15.77
C GLY A 165 -8.51 2.60 16.13
N ASP A 166 -8.10 3.66 16.79
CA ASP A 166 -6.79 3.76 17.39
C ASP A 166 -6.66 2.83 18.59
N TYR A 167 -5.46 2.36 18.87
CA TYR A 167 -5.19 1.55 20.06
C TYR A 167 -5.18 2.44 21.31
N SER A 168 -5.72 1.93 22.41
CA SER A 168 -5.55 2.58 23.70
C SER A 168 -4.09 2.44 24.15
N ALA A 169 -3.46 3.54 24.51
CA ALA A 169 -2.15 3.56 25.14
C ALA A 169 -2.30 3.65 26.66
N ILE A 170 -1.48 2.93 27.40
CA ILE A 170 -1.39 2.95 28.86
C ILE A 170 0.03 3.28 29.26
#